data_eeaf413d40552694be73b61b50a3eeb7
#
_entry.id   eeaf413d40552694be73b61b50a3eeb7
#
_cell.length_a   1.000
_cell.length_b   1.000
_cell.length_c   1.000
_cell.angle_alpha   90.00
_cell.angle_beta   90.00
_cell.angle_gamma   90.00
#
_symmetry.space_group_name_H-M   'P 1'
#
loop_
_entity.id
_entity.type
_entity.pdbx_description
1 polymer ?
#
loop_
_entity_poly.entity_id
_entity_poly.type
_entity_poly.pdbx_seq_one_letter_code
_entity_poly.pdbx_strand_id
1 'polypeptide(L)'
;SGEIMRLRNYQMDAVRSVLRGFKEHDSLLCCLPTGTGKTVILSHIVKLATKGRVLVIAHREELIEQLAATIRNLGLDVGIEMAERKATEQWWTPPQVVVATVQTLVANERRRLEELVPEPDLWSLTIVDEAHHAPAQTYLQILDHMRQNDSHRILGVTATPDRADETAMGAVFDHVAFEYGTDTAIADGWLVPVKQHAVVVDGLSYAKVRTTAGDLNGKDLAKVMEEEHTLHRMAVPTFELANGRPTVMFCVSVEQAERMAEIFNRMDPDCA
;
A
#
# COMPACT_ATOMS: atom_id res chain seq x y z
N SER A 1 14.94 25.17 5.34
CA SER A 1 16.02 24.42 4.66
C SER A 1 15.63 22.96 4.68
N GLY A 2 14.95 22.51 3.59
CA GLY A 2 14.59 21.12 3.43
C GLY A 2 15.85 20.30 3.14
N GLU A 3 16.20 19.38 4.01
CA GLU A 3 17.16 18.35 3.70
C GLU A 3 16.66 17.59 2.46
N ILE A 4 17.39 17.67 1.35
CA ILE A 4 17.11 16.85 0.19
C ILE A 4 17.31 15.41 0.64
N MET A 5 16.24 14.65 0.76
CA MET A 5 16.23 13.26 1.20
C MET A 5 17.10 12.44 0.24
N ARG A 6 18.32 12.09 0.69
CA ARG A 6 19.30 11.38 -0.13
C ARG A 6 18.83 9.94 -0.32
N LEU A 7 18.69 9.53 -1.56
CA LEU A 7 18.36 8.13 -1.89
C LEU A 7 19.46 7.18 -1.42
N ARG A 8 19.04 6.04 -0.87
CA ARG A 8 19.92 4.88 -0.62
C ARG A 8 20.30 4.25 -1.95
N ASN A 9 21.37 3.44 -1.98
CA ASN A 9 21.87 2.85 -3.22
C ASN A 9 20.80 2.06 -3.97
N TYR A 10 20.11 1.13 -3.31
CA TYR A 10 19.04 0.34 -3.94
C TYR A 10 17.86 1.21 -4.40
N GLN A 11 17.56 2.32 -3.71
CA GLN A 11 16.52 3.25 -4.15
C GLN A 11 16.93 3.99 -5.43
N MET A 12 18.19 4.37 -5.56
CA MET A 12 18.73 4.93 -6.80
C MET A 12 18.66 3.90 -7.93
N ASP A 13 18.98 2.65 -7.64
CA ASP A 13 18.93 1.58 -8.64
C ASP A 13 17.49 1.29 -9.08
N ALA A 14 16.53 1.32 -8.15
CA ALA A 14 15.10 1.22 -8.47
C ALA A 14 14.67 2.35 -9.43
N VAL A 15 14.97 3.60 -9.09
CA VAL A 15 14.64 4.76 -9.95
C VAL A 15 15.28 4.61 -11.33
N ARG A 16 16.56 4.24 -11.41
CA ARG A 16 17.27 4.06 -12.69
C ARG A 16 16.67 2.92 -13.52
N SER A 17 16.29 1.82 -12.88
CA SER A 17 15.68 0.67 -13.55
C SER A 17 14.32 1.01 -14.12
N VAL A 18 13.47 1.72 -13.38
CA VAL A 18 12.18 2.21 -13.87
C VAL A 18 12.36 3.15 -15.07
N LEU A 19 13.27 4.12 -14.98
CA LEU A 19 13.52 5.04 -16.09
C LEU A 19 14.07 4.35 -17.36
N ARG A 20 14.85 3.26 -17.19
CA ARG A 20 15.30 2.45 -18.32
C ARG A 20 14.16 1.61 -18.89
N GLY A 21 13.37 0.97 -18.03
CA GLY A 21 12.26 0.13 -18.44
C GLY A 21 11.22 0.88 -19.27
N PHE A 22 10.95 2.15 -18.95
CA PHE A 22 10.03 3.01 -19.72
C PHE A 22 10.53 3.37 -21.15
N LYS A 23 11.72 2.95 -21.54
CA LYS A 23 12.18 3.07 -22.94
C LYS A 23 11.66 1.94 -23.82
N GLU A 24 11.28 0.82 -23.22
CA GLU A 24 10.91 -0.41 -23.90
C GLU A 24 9.51 -0.89 -23.58
N HIS A 25 8.96 -0.46 -22.44
CA HIS A 25 7.66 -0.90 -21.91
C HIS A 25 6.82 0.29 -21.48
N ASP A 26 5.49 0.16 -21.56
CA ASP A 26 4.54 1.19 -21.20
C ASP A 26 4.02 1.05 -19.78
N SER A 27 4.08 -0.17 -19.23
CA SER A 27 3.64 -0.46 -17.86
C SER A 27 4.68 -1.30 -17.12
N LEU A 28 5.10 -0.80 -15.96
CA LEU A 28 6.18 -1.37 -15.16
C LEU A 28 5.74 -1.66 -13.73
N LEU A 29 6.33 -2.69 -13.15
CA LEU A 29 6.19 -3.02 -11.75
C LEU A 29 7.52 -2.85 -11.02
N CYS A 30 7.46 -2.28 -9.80
CA CYS A 30 8.59 -2.11 -8.90
C CYS A 30 8.24 -2.76 -7.56
N CYS A 31 8.95 -3.83 -7.18
CA CYS A 31 8.67 -4.65 -6.01
C CYS A 31 9.70 -4.39 -4.91
N LEU A 32 9.26 -3.90 -3.75
CA LEU A 32 10.12 -3.69 -2.59
C LEU A 32 9.35 -3.98 -1.28
N PRO A 33 9.99 -4.57 -0.26
CA PRO A 33 9.34 -4.82 1.02
C PRO A 33 8.83 -3.55 1.70
N THR A 34 7.86 -3.71 2.59
CA THR A 34 7.45 -2.63 3.49
C THR A 34 8.64 -2.17 4.35
N GLY A 35 8.75 -0.87 4.61
CA GLY A 35 9.86 -0.28 5.36
C GLY A 35 11.10 0.09 4.54
N THR A 36 11.18 -0.26 3.26
CA THR A 36 12.30 0.10 2.37
C THR A 36 12.16 1.48 1.72
N GLY A 37 11.09 2.21 1.99
CA GLY A 37 10.89 3.57 1.50
C GLY A 37 10.34 3.64 0.07
N LYS A 38 9.34 2.82 -0.26
CA LYS A 38 8.59 2.88 -1.53
C LYS A 38 8.13 4.29 -1.87
N THR A 39 7.55 5.01 -0.89
CA THR A 39 7.10 6.40 -1.03
C THR A 39 8.22 7.35 -1.49
N VAL A 40 9.44 7.14 -1.00
CA VAL A 40 10.60 7.96 -1.40
C VAL A 40 10.96 7.70 -2.86
N ILE A 41 10.98 6.44 -3.28
CA ILE A 41 11.30 6.05 -4.67
C ILE A 41 10.27 6.66 -5.62
N LEU A 42 8.97 6.44 -5.36
CA LEU A 42 7.92 6.95 -6.23
C LEU A 42 7.92 8.49 -6.29
N SER A 43 8.17 9.18 -5.18
CA SER A 43 8.26 10.64 -5.17
C SER A 43 9.41 11.17 -6.04
N HIS A 44 10.55 10.46 -6.06
CA HIS A 44 11.66 10.81 -6.95
C HIS A 44 11.33 10.54 -8.42
N ILE A 45 10.61 9.46 -8.72
CA ILE A 45 10.13 9.17 -10.08
C ILE A 45 9.17 10.26 -10.54
N VAL A 46 8.22 10.66 -9.69
CA VAL A 46 7.31 11.80 -9.93
C VAL A 46 8.10 13.08 -10.27
N LYS A 47 9.15 13.38 -9.49
CA LYS A 47 9.99 14.57 -9.73
C LYS A 47 10.70 14.52 -11.09
N LEU A 48 11.02 13.34 -11.58
CA LEU A 48 11.68 13.16 -12.88
C LEU A 48 10.70 13.10 -14.06
N ALA A 49 9.41 12.92 -13.79
CA ALA A 49 8.33 12.95 -14.78
C ALA A 49 8.00 14.41 -15.16
N THR A 50 8.83 15.01 -16.01
CA THR A 50 8.75 16.44 -16.39
C THR A 50 7.82 16.72 -17.60
N LYS A 51 7.35 15.68 -18.27
CA LYS A 51 6.53 15.78 -19.49
C LYS A 51 5.08 15.41 -19.14
N GLY A 52 4.24 16.41 -18.90
CA GLY A 52 2.84 16.20 -18.57
C GLY A 52 2.58 16.05 -17.07
N ARG A 53 1.31 15.79 -16.71
CA ARG A 53 0.85 15.61 -15.34
C ARG A 53 1.04 14.17 -14.86
N VAL A 54 1.11 14.00 -13.56
CA VAL A 54 1.24 12.69 -12.90
C VAL A 54 0.03 12.45 -12.00
N LEU A 55 -0.60 11.29 -12.17
CA LEU A 55 -1.62 10.79 -11.27
C LEU A 55 -0.99 9.73 -10.35
N VAL A 56 -1.15 9.88 -9.04
CA VAL A 56 -0.74 8.88 -8.06
C VAL A 56 -1.98 8.35 -7.36
N ILE A 57 -2.19 7.04 -7.44
CA ILE A 57 -3.39 6.38 -6.91
C ILE A 57 -3.00 5.56 -5.69
N ALA A 58 -3.70 5.76 -4.58
CA ALA A 58 -3.58 4.94 -3.38
C ALA A 58 -4.95 4.49 -2.89
N HIS A 59 -4.96 3.40 -2.11
CA HIS A 59 -6.20 2.82 -1.60
C HIS A 59 -6.68 3.45 -0.28
N ARG A 60 -5.75 3.91 0.57
CA ARG A 60 -6.04 4.38 1.93
C ARG A 60 -5.88 5.89 2.04
N GLU A 61 -6.85 6.54 2.67
CA GLU A 61 -6.87 7.99 2.87
C GLU A 61 -5.66 8.50 3.66
N GLU A 62 -5.22 7.77 4.69
CA GLU A 62 -4.08 8.16 5.53
C GLU A 62 -2.77 8.24 4.73
N LEU A 63 -2.65 7.38 3.70
CA LEU A 63 -1.47 7.35 2.83
C LEU A 63 -1.45 8.54 1.86
N ILE A 64 -2.60 9.07 1.46
CA ILE A 64 -2.74 10.20 0.54
C ILE A 64 -2.02 11.44 1.10
N GLU A 65 -2.29 11.79 2.36
CA GLU A 65 -1.67 12.97 2.98
C GLU A 65 -0.15 12.82 3.11
N GLN A 66 0.31 11.65 3.58
CA GLN A 66 1.73 11.37 3.72
C GLN A 66 2.45 11.43 2.37
N LEU A 67 1.83 10.87 1.34
CA LEU A 67 2.36 10.83 -0.01
C LEU A 67 2.43 12.24 -0.63
N ALA A 68 1.34 12.99 -0.53
CA ALA A 68 1.28 14.37 -0.99
C ALA A 68 2.31 15.27 -0.28
N ALA A 69 2.45 15.12 1.04
CA ALA A 69 3.47 15.85 1.82
C ALA A 69 4.89 15.50 1.36
N THR A 70 5.18 14.22 1.14
CA THR A 70 6.50 13.77 0.67
C THR A 70 6.83 14.36 -0.71
N ILE A 71 5.87 14.37 -1.63
CA ILE A 71 6.06 14.94 -2.97
C ILE A 71 6.22 16.47 -2.91
N ARG A 72 5.43 17.17 -2.08
CA ARG A 72 5.56 18.63 -1.87
C ARG A 72 6.94 19.01 -1.34
N ASN A 73 7.52 18.19 -0.45
CA ASN A 73 8.88 18.42 0.08
C ASN A 73 9.97 18.37 -1.01
N LEU A 74 9.68 17.79 -2.19
CA LEU A 74 10.55 17.82 -3.36
C LEU A 74 10.36 19.08 -4.23
N GLY A 75 9.51 20.03 -3.80
CA GLY A 75 9.24 21.30 -4.48
C GLY A 75 8.23 21.20 -5.63
N LEU A 76 7.33 20.21 -5.60
CA LEU A 76 6.31 20.02 -6.61
C LEU A 76 4.92 20.48 -6.10
N ASP A 77 4.12 21.04 -7.00
CA ASP A 77 2.72 21.35 -6.73
C ASP A 77 1.88 20.07 -6.76
N VAL A 78 1.18 19.81 -5.63
CA VAL A 78 0.40 18.59 -5.46
C VAL A 78 -1.03 18.91 -5.05
N GLY A 79 -1.97 18.48 -5.87
CA GLY A 79 -3.40 18.44 -5.53
C GLY A 79 -3.80 17.11 -4.91
N ILE A 80 -4.89 17.13 -4.15
CA ILE A 80 -5.47 15.94 -3.56
C ILE A 80 -6.90 15.79 -4.06
N GLU A 81 -7.20 14.61 -4.60
CA GLU A 81 -8.54 14.21 -5.08
C GLU A 81 -9.05 13.09 -4.18
N MET A 82 -9.79 13.43 -3.12
CA MET A 82 -10.21 12.49 -2.08
C MET A 82 -11.48 12.97 -1.38
N ALA A 83 -12.49 12.14 -1.29
CA ALA A 83 -13.78 12.45 -0.67
C ALA A 83 -14.35 13.80 -1.18
N GLU A 84 -14.57 14.79 -0.32
CA GLU A 84 -15.07 16.11 -0.70
C GLU A 84 -13.98 17.01 -1.32
N ARG A 85 -12.70 16.69 -1.14
CA ARG A 85 -11.59 17.51 -1.65
C ARG A 85 -11.38 17.29 -3.13
N LYS A 86 -11.27 18.40 -3.86
CA LYS A 86 -10.95 18.41 -5.30
C LYS A 86 -9.55 18.96 -5.53
N ALA A 87 -8.77 18.28 -6.35
CA ALA A 87 -7.43 18.74 -6.73
C ALA A 87 -7.43 20.09 -7.44
N THR A 88 -8.57 20.48 -8.00
CA THR A 88 -8.78 21.74 -8.72
C THR A 88 -9.32 22.88 -7.85
N GLU A 89 -9.58 22.70 -6.55
CA GLU A 89 -10.15 23.75 -5.70
C GLU A 89 -9.32 25.03 -5.63
N GLN A 90 -7.99 24.89 -5.67
CA GLN A 90 -7.03 26.01 -5.64
C GLN A 90 -6.51 26.39 -7.02
N TRP A 91 -6.92 25.70 -8.07
CA TRP A 91 -6.35 25.81 -9.41
C TRP A 91 -7.46 25.74 -10.46
N TRP A 92 -7.44 26.59 -11.46
CA TRP A 92 -8.32 26.49 -12.62
C TRP A 92 -8.08 25.22 -13.45
N THR A 93 -6.89 24.63 -13.31
CA THR A 93 -6.48 23.38 -13.94
C THR A 93 -5.83 22.49 -12.89
N PRO A 94 -5.84 21.16 -13.04
CA PRO A 94 -5.12 20.26 -12.13
C PRO A 94 -3.63 20.64 -11.99
N PRO A 95 -3.06 20.58 -10.79
CA PRO A 95 -1.63 20.81 -10.61
C PRO A 95 -0.79 19.73 -11.32
N GLN A 96 0.54 19.89 -11.33
CA GLN A 96 1.45 18.94 -12.00
C GLN A 96 1.28 17.51 -11.48
N VAL A 97 1.03 17.35 -10.19
CA VAL A 97 0.82 16.05 -9.55
C VAL A 97 -0.52 16.05 -8.84
N VAL A 98 -1.28 14.99 -9.03
CA VAL A 98 -2.50 14.72 -8.25
C VAL A 98 -2.36 13.40 -7.55
N VAL A 99 -2.60 13.40 -6.24
CA VAL A 99 -2.70 12.19 -5.42
C VAL A 99 -4.18 11.93 -5.13
N ALA A 100 -4.66 10.75 -5.47
CA ALA A 100 -6.09 10.42 -5.44
C ALA A 100 -6.37 9.07 -4.79
N THR A 101 -7.55 8.93 -4.18
CA THR A 101 -8.08 7.61 -3.82
C THR A 101 -8.84 7.00 -4.99
N VAL A 102 -8.69 5.67 -5.16
CA VAL A 102 -9.43 4.91 -6.18
C VAL A 102 -10.93 5.11 -6.02
N GLN A 103 -11.43 5.02 -4.78
CA GLN A 103 -12.85 5.13 -4.47
C GLN A 103 -13.44 6.45 -4.96
N THR A 104 -12.71 7.56 -4.77
CA THR A 104 -13.16 8.88 -5.24
C THR A 104 -13.21 8.95 -6.76
N LEU A 105 -12.18 8.43 -7.45
CA LEU A 105 -12.09 8.51 -8.91
C LEU A 105 -13.18 7.70 -9.62
N VAL A 106 -13.56 6.52 -9.06
CA VAL A 106 -14.57 5.66 -9.68
C VAL A 106 -16.00 5.93 -9.19
N ALA A 107 -16.18 6.77 -8.18
CA ALA A 107 -17.48 7.12 -7.67
C ALA A 107 -18.38 7.78 -8.75
N ASN A 108 -19.69 7.55 -8.64
CA ASN A 108 -20.69 8.13 -9.56
C ASN A 108 -20.33 7.89 -11.04
N GLU A 109 -20.13 6.64 -11.42
CA GLU A 109 -19.81 6.24 -12.81
C GLU A 109 -18.55 6.93 -13.37
N ARG A 110 -17.51 7.12 -12.52
CA ARG A 110 -16.23 7.78 -12.84
C ARG A 110 -16.32 9.28 -13.10
N ARG A 111 -17.39 9.92 -12.70
CA ARG A 111 -17.56 11.36 -12.93
C ARG A 111 -16.37 12.20 -12.44
N ARG A 112 -15.81 11.85 -11.26
CA ARG A 112 -14.64 12.56 -10.69
C ARG A 112 -13.38 12.35 -11.53
N LEU A 113 -13.18 11.14 -12.08
CA LEU A 113 -12.09 10.87 -13.00
C LEU A 113 -12.22 11.69 -14.29
N GLU A 114 -13.40 11.72 -14.89
CA GLU A 114 -13.66 12.46 -16.12
C GLU A 114 -13.55 13.99 -15.93
N GLU A 115 -13.98 14.50 -14.77
CA GLU A 115 -13.80 15.91 -14.39
C GLU A 115 -12.31 16.26 -14.17
N LEU A 116 -11.54 15.37 -13.56
CA LEU A 116 -10.11 15.57 -13.27
C LEU A 116 -9.25 15.41 -14.53
N VAL A 117 -9.57 14.43 -15.36
CA VAL A 117 -8.79 14.01 -16.54
C VAL A 117 -9.66 14.08 -17.79
N PRO A 118 -10.15 15.29 -18.19
CA PRO A 118 -10.94 15.44 -19.42
C PRO A 118 -10.09 15.24 -20.68
N GLU A 119 -8.77 15.45 -20.57
CA GLU A 119 -7.80 15.33 -21.65
C GLU A 119 -6.65 14.41 -21.19
N PRO A 120 -6.76 13.08 -21.42
CA PRO A 120 -5.70 12.11 -21.03
C PRO A 120 -4.32 12.44 -21.60
N ASP A 121 -4.25 13.07 -22.77
CA ASP A 121 -2.99 13.46 -23.44
C ASP A 121 -2.13 14.43 -22.62
N LEU A 122 -2.72 15.14 -21.67
CA LEU A 122 -1.98 16.01 -20.76
C LEU A 122 -1.32 15.26 -19.60
N TRP A 123 -1.61 13.98 -19.45
CA TRP A 123 -1.11 13.12 -18.38
C TRP A 123 -0.09 12.13 -18.93
N SER A 124 1.10 12.10 -18.34
CA SER A 124 2.21 11.28 -18.83
C SER A 124 2.45 10.01 -18.01
N LEU A 125 2.04 9.99 -16.76
CA LEU A 125 2.33 8.89 -15.84
C LEU A 125 1.21 8.69 -14.84
N THR A 126 0.82 7.43 -14.63
CA THR A 126 0.02 7.01 -13.47
C THR A 126 0.87 6.09 -12.60
N ILE A 127 0.95 6.38 -11.31
CA ILE A 127 1.58 5.52 -10.32
C ILE A 127 0.50 4.89 -9.46
N VAL A 128 0.55 3.57 -9.33
CA VAL A 128 -0.34 2.78 -8.47
C VAL A 128 0.44 2.32 -7.25
N ASP A 129 0.14 2.90 -6.09
CA ASP A 129 0.66 2.41 -4.82
C ASP A 129 -0.13 1.17 -4.37
N GLU A 130 0.55 0.22 -3.74
CA GLU A 130 0.04 -1.13 -3.44
C GLU A 130 -0.55 -1.82 -4.70
N ALA A 131 0.29 -1.92 -5.72
CA ALA A 131 -0.09 -2.35 -7.08
C ALA A 131 -0.69 -3.76 -7.17
N HIS A 132 -0.61 -4.59 -6.12
CA HIS A 132 -1.31 -5.87 -6.05
C HIS A 132 -2.85 -5.71 -6.11
N HIS A 133 -3.37 -4.51 -5.85
CA HIS A 133 -4.79 -4.19 -6.07
C HIS A 133 -5.12 -3.81 -7.53
N ALA A 134 -4.14 -3.54 -8.38
CA ALA A 134 -4.36 -3.05 -9.75
C ALA A 134 -5.22 -3.97 -10.66
N PRO A 135 -5.25 -5.30 -10.49
CA PRO A 135 -6.14 -6.17 -11.25
C PRO A 135 -7.62 -6.00 -10.91
N ALA A 136 -7.98 -5.31 -9.83
CA ALA A 136 -9.38 -5.06 -9.49
C ALA A 136 -10.05 -4.15 -10.52
N GLN A 137 -11.33 -4.39 -10.80
CA GLN A 137 -12.11 -3.68 -11.81
C GLN A 137 -12.10 -2.16 -11.64
N THR A 138 -12.06 -1.67 -10.40
CA THR A 138 -12.00 -0.23 -10.09
C THR A 138 -10.70 0.42 -10.56
N TYR A 139 -9.58 -0.25 -10.40
CA TYR A 139 -8.29 0.23 -10.91
C TYR A 139 -8.23 0.17 -12.43
N LEU A 140 -8.69 -0.94 -13.02
CA LEU A 140 -8.70 -1.11 -14.47
C LEU A 140 -9.49 0.00 -15.16
N GLN A 141 -10.63 0.43 -14.60
CA GLN A 141 -11.40 1.55 -15.14
C GLN A 141 -10.61 2.85 -15.21
N ILE A 142 -9.75 3.12 -14.21
CA ILE A 142 -8.90 4.31 -14.21
C ILE A 142 -7.78 4.14 -15.22
N LEU A 143 -7.09 3.01 -15.20
CA LEU A 143 -5.97 2.74 -16.09
C LEU A 143 -6.38 2.73 -17.57
N ASP A 144 -7.55 2.19 -17.90
CA ASP A 144 -8.08 2.18 -19.26
C ASP A 144 -8.44 3.60 -19.74
N HIS A 145 -8.93 4.46 -18.83
CA HIS A 145 -9.14 5.87 -19.15
C HIS A 145 -7.82 6.58 -19.47
N MET A 146 -6.79 6.35 -18.66
CA MET A 146 -5.47 6.95 -18.86
C MET A 146 -4.75 6.41 -20.11
N ARG A 147 -4.98 5.15 -20.48
CA ARG A 147 -4.43 4.52 -21.69
C ARG A 147 -5.02 5.05 -23.01
N GLN A 148 -6.02 5.93 -22.97
CA GLN A 148 -6.47 6.65 -24.18
C GLN A 148 -5.34 7.52 -24.75
N ASN A 149 -4.35 7.88 -23.97
CA ASN A 149 -3.09 8.45 -24.43
C ASN A 149 -2.08 7.32 -24.68
N ASP A 150 -1.73 7.07 -25.94
CA ASP A 150 -0.77 6.02 -26.35
C ASP A 150 0.64 6.21 -25.75
N SER A 151 0.98 7.43 -25.34
CA SER A 151 2.27 7.74 -24.69
C SER A 151 2.25 7.66 -23.19
N HIS A 152 1.11 7.31 -22.60
CA HIS A 152 0.94 7.25 -21.15
C HIS A 152 1.72 6.08 -20.54
N ARG A 153 2.38 6.32 -19.42
CA ARG A 153 3.16 5.31 -18.68
C ARG A 153 2.43 4.93 -17.39
N ILE A 154 2.55 3.67 -17.01
CA ILE A 154 1.98 3.14 -15.77
C ILE A 154 3.09 2.53 -14.93
N LEU A 155 3.18 2.91 -13.67
CA LEU A 155 4.09 2.32 -12.70
C LEU A 155 3.31 1.75 -11.53
N GLY A 156 3.41 0.45 -11.31
CA GLY A 156 2.97 -0.18 -10.07
C GLY A 156 4.11 -0.22 -9.06
N VAL A 157 3.81 0.10 -7.81
CA VAL A 157 4.74 -0.08 -6.69
C VAL A 157 4.06 -0.94 -5.64
N THR A 158 4.68 -2.04 -5.23
CA THR A 158 4.10 -2.97 -4.26
C THR A 158 5.16 -3.59 -3.36
N ALA A 159 4.73 -4.23 -2.27
CA ALA A 159 5.57 -5.21 -1.59
C ALA A 159 5.78 -6.43 -2.50
N THR A 160 6.69 -7.33 -2.12
CA THR A 160 6.91 -8.57 -2.89
C THR A 160 5.59 -9.34 -2.98
N PRO A 161 5.03 -9.54 -4.18
CA PRO A 161 3.77 -10.25 -4.35
C PRO A 161 3.92 -11.74 -4.05
N ASP A 162 2.82 -12.39 -3.70
CA ASP A 162 2.77 -13.84 -3.75
C ASP A 162 2.56 -14.34 -5.20
N ARG A 163 2.62 -15.67 -5.41
CA ARG A 163 2.50 -16.24 -6.76
C ARG A 163 1.14 -16.01 -7.42
N ALA A 164 0.07 -15.89 -6.64
CA ALA A 164 -1.27 -15.65 -7.17
C ALA A 164 -1.39 -14.19 -7.65
N ASP A 165 -0.85 -13.25 -6.88
CA ASP A 165 -0.80 -11.84 -7.24
C ASP A 165 0.08 -11.60 -8.48
N GLU A 166 1.21 -12.31 -8.62
CA GLU A 166 2.11 -12.21 -9.79
C GLU A 166 1.36 -12.46 -11.11
N THR A 167 0.55 -13.52 -11.16
CA THR A 167 -0.21 -13.87 -12.37
C THR A 167 -1.25 -12.79 -12.70
N ALA A 168 -1.96 -12.27 -11.70
CA ALA A 168 -2.96 -11.24 -11.88
C ALA A 168 -2.34 -9.89 -12.28
N MET A 169 -1.22 -9.52 -11.67
CA MET A 169 -0.49 -8.29 -12.00
C MET A 169 0.15 -8.34 -13.39
N GLY A 170 0.56 -9.52 -13.88
CA GLY A 170 1.08 -9.71 -15.23
C GLY A 170 0.07 -9.36 -16.33
N ALA A 171 -1.23 -9.28 -16.02
CA ALA A 171 -2.24 -8.78 -16.95
C ALA A 171 -2.28 -7.24 -17.04
N VAL A 172 -1.67 -6.54 -16.09
CA VAL A 172 -1.70 -5.06 -15.97
C VAL A 172 -0.33 -4.46 -16.29
N PHE A 173 0.75 -5.10 -15.84
CA PHE A 173 2.13 -4.62 -15.96
C PHE A 173 2.94 -5.53 -16.90
N ASP A 174 3.57 -4.94 -17.91
CA ASP A 174 4.30 -5.66 -18.95
C ASP A 174 5.63 -6.22 -18.45
N HIS A 175 6.25 -5.54 -17.48
CA HIS A 175 7.59 -5.88 -17.04
C HIS A 175 7.84 -5.49 -15.56
N VAL A 176 8.58 -6.34 -14.85
CA VAL A 176 9.12 -6.02 -13.52
C VAL A 176 10.44 -5.29 -13.71
N ALA A 177 10.41 -3.98 -13.54
CA ALA A 177 11.59 -3.13 -13.73
C ALA A 177 12.62 -3.26 -12.62
N PHE A 178 12.15 -3.51 -11.39
CA PHE A 178 13.02 -3.65 -10.22
C PHE A 178 12.37 -4.54 -9.17
N GLU A 179 13.17 -5.42 -8.61
CA GLU A 179 12.78 -6.28 -7.50
C GLU A 179 13.86 -6.24 -6.41
N TYR A 180 13.44 -6.04 -5.16
CA TYR A 180 14.30 -6.02 -4.00
C TYR A 180 13.68 -6.90 -2.90
N GLY A 181 14.24 -8.07 -2.69
CA GLY A 181 13.68 -9.07 -1.77
C GLY A 181 13.88 -8.70 -0.30
N THR A 182 13.02 -9.25 0.57
CA THR A 182 13.13 -9.08 2.04
C THR A 182 14.47 -9.59 2.56
N ASP A 183 14.93 -10.76 2.09
CA ASP A 183 16.20 -11.35 2.52
C ASP A 183 17.40 -10.48 2.14
N THR A 184 17.36 -9.89 0.95
CA THR A 184 18.38 -8.94 0.49
C THR A 184 18.36 -7.68 1.36
N ALA A 185 17.17 -7.14 1.66
CA ALA A 185 17.03 -5.96 2.50
C ALA A 185 17.52 -6.19 3.95
N ILE A 186 17.37 -7.41 4.47
CA ILE A 186 17.93 -7.83 5.76
C ILE A 186 19.46 -7.97 5.67
N ALA A 187 19.97 -8.63 4.63
CA ALA A 187 21.41 -8.81 4.43
C ALA A 187 22.14 -7.46 4.27
N ASP A 188 21.52 -6.49 3.60
CA ASP A 188 22.04 -5.14 3.42
C ASP A 188 21.86 -4.25 4.68
N GLY A 189 21.23 -4.76 5.74
CA GLY A 189 21.02 -4.04 7.00
C GLY A 189 19.92 -2.98 6.98
N TRP A 190 19.04 -2.97 5.97
CA TRP A 190 17.93 -2.03 5.88
C TRP A 190 16.67 -2.52 6.58
N LEU A 191 16.51 -3.82 6.73
CA LEU A 191 15.48 -4.47 7.54
C LEU A 191 16.15 -5.34 8.61
N VAL A 192 15.46 -5.53 9.73
CA VAL A 192 15.90 -6.41 10.79
C VAL A 192 15.48 -7.86 10.53
N PRO A 193 16.25 -8.85 10.96
CA PRO A 193 15.84 -10.24 10.88
C PRO A 193 14.53 -10.50 11.63
N VAL A 194 13.64 -11.28 11.02
CA VAL A 194 12.38 -11.70 11.65
C VAL A 194 12.64 -12.93 12.50
N LYS A 195 12.22 -12.87 13.78
CA LYS A 195 12.18 -14.05 14.67
C LYS A 195 10.71 -14.46 14.82
N GLN A 196 10.35 -15.55 14.16
CA GLN A 196 8.99 -16.07 14.20
C GLN A 196 8.81 -17.04 15.34
N HIS A 197 7.74 -16.90 16.12
CA HIS A 197 7.29 -17.82 17.13
C HIS A 197 5.88 -18.30 16.79
N ALA A 198 5.70 -19.61 16.73
CA ALA A 198 4.38 -20.22 16.60
C ALA A 198 3.90 -20.68 17.97
N VAL A 199 2.75 -20.21 18.41
CA VAL A 199 2.12 -20.62 19.65
C VAL A 199 0.92 -21.51 19.32
N VAL A 200 0.92 -22.73 19.84
CA VAL A 200 -0.21 -23.65 19.72
C VAL A 200 -1.16 -23.40 20.88
N VAL A 201 -2.39 -23.03 20.54
CA VAL A 201 -3.46 -22.85 21.54
C VAL A 201 -4.24 -24.16 21.64
N ASP A 202 -4.03 -24.93 22.71
CA ASP A 202 -4.71 -26.22 22.93
C ASP A 202 -6.22 -26.01 23.07
N GLY A 203 -6.99 -26.91 22.45
CA GLY A 203 -8.46 -26.86 22.49
C GLY A 203 -9.09 -25.87 21.51
N LEU A 204 -8.31 -25.12 20.74
CA LEU A 204 -8.80 -24.29 19.65
C LEU A 204 -9.28 -25.20 18.50
N SER A 205 -10.56 -25.17 18.19
CA SER A 205 -11.15 -25.99 17.14
C SER A 205 -11.83 -25.12 16.08
N TYR A 206 -11.32 -25.22 14.85
CA TYR A 206 -11.91 -24.57 13.68
C TYR A 206 -13.01 -25.41 13.02
N ALA A 207 -13.40 -26.57 13.60
CA ALA A 207 -14.39 -27.47 13.01
C ALA A 207 -15.77 -26.83 12.78
N LYS A 208 -16.08 -25.76 13.52
CA LYS A 208 -17.34 -24.99 13.41
C LYS A 208 -17.19 -23.72 12.53
N VAL A 209 -16.01 -23.42 12.05
CA VAL A 209 -15.73 -22.25 11.22
C VAL A 209 -15.92 -22.63 9.76
N ARG A 210 -16.88 -21.99 9.10
CA ARG A 210 -17.17 -22.24 7.68
C ARG A 210 -16.07 -21.58 6.83
N THR A 211 -15.88 -22.14 5.62
CA THR A 211 -15.01 -21.53 4.61
C THR A 211 -15.88 -20.74 3.64
N THR A 212 -15.48 -19.51 3.33
CA THR A 212 -16.15 -18.62 2.38
C THR A 212 -15.12 -18.10 1.40
N ALA A 213 -15.31 -18.35 0.11
CA ALA A 213 -14.38 -17.93 -0.98
C ALA A 213 -12.92 -18.40 -0.78
N GLY A 214 -12.72 -19.57 -0.16
CA GLY A 214 -11.38 -20.15 0.07
C GLY A 214 -10.70 -19.73 1.37
N ASP A 215 -11.32 -18.84 2.15
CA ASP A 215 -10.82 -18.39 3.44
C ASP A 215 -11.81 -18.69 4.59
N LEU A 216 -11.35 -18.62 5.84
CA LEU A 216 -12.18 -18.83 7.01
C LEU A 216 -13.20 -17.69 7.17
N ASN A 217 -14.46 -18.05 7.44
CA ASN A 217 -15.50 -17.05 7.67
C ASN A 217 -15.21 -16.23 8.92
N GLY A 218 -15.02 -14.91 8.76
CA GLY A 218 -14.60 -14.02 9.84
C GLY A 218 -15.55 -13.98 11.05
N LYS A 219 -16.87 -14.08 10.84
CA LYS A 219 -17.86 -14.08 11.95
C LYS A 219 -17.83 -15.37 12.76
N ASP A 220 -17.64 -16.51 12.09
CA ASP A 220 -17.53 -17.80 12.79
C ASP A 220 -16.17 -17.91 13.48
N LEU A 221 -15.11 -17.39 12.88
CA LEU A 221 -13.79 -17.32 13.47
C LEU A 221 -13.77 -16.42 14.71
N ALA A 222 -14.42 -15.26 14.67
CA ALA A 222 -14.52 -14.35 15.79
C ALA A 222 -15.14 -15.04 17.03
N LYS A 223 -16.23 -15.79 16.87
CA LYS A 223 -16.87 -16.52 17.97
C LYS A 223 -15.92 -17.49 18.69
N VAL A 224 -15.08 -18.19 17.95
CA VAL A 224 -14.11 -19.13 18.51
C VAL A 224 -12.96 -18.40 19.20
N MET A 225 -12.52 -17.27 18.60
CA MET A 225 -11.40 -16.50 19.13
C MET A 225 -11.77 -15.58 20.30
N GLU A 226 -13.05 -15.29 20.49
CA GLU A 226 -13.59 -14.47 21.58
C GLU A 226 -13.94 -15.28 22.84
N GLU A 227 -13.88 -16.61 22.81
CA GLU A 227 -14.06 -17.42 24.01
C GLU A 227 -13.01 -17.05 25.08
N GLU A 228 -13.43 -16.77 26.32
CA GLU A 228 -12.55 -16.25 27.39
C GLU A 228 -11.32 -17.14 27.64
N HIS A 229 -11.52 -18.44 27.63
CA HIS A 229 -10.46 -19.42 27.73
C HIS A 229 -9.45 -19.31 26.57
N THR A 230 -9.90 -19.07 25.34
CA THR A 230 -9.05 -18.88 24.15
C THR A 230 -8.26 -17.59 24.28
N LEU A 231 -8.90 -16.50 24.72
CA LEU A 231 -8.24 -15.21 24.90
C LEU A 231 -7.07 -15.30 25.90
N HIS A 232 -7.30 -15.93 27.06
CA HIS A 232 -6.22 -16.13 28.05
C HIS A 232 -5.07 -17.00 27.54
N ARG A 233 -5.38 -18.05 26.78
CA ARG A 233 -4.34 -18.91 26.18
C ARG A 233 -3.53 -18.22 25.08
N MET A 234 -4.06 -17.20 24.44
CA MET A 234 -3.31 -16.34 23.54
C MET A 234 -2.53 -15.25 24.29
N ALA A 235 -3.13 -14.66 25.33
CA ALA A 235 -2.54 -13.53 26.04
C ALA A 235 -1.27 -13.91 26.79
N VAL A 236 -1.27 -15.02 27.52
CA VAL A 236 -0.12 -15.42 28.36
C VAL A 236 1.17 -15.59 27.53
N PRO A 237 1.22 -16.44 26.50
CA PRO A 237 2.44 -16.59 25.71
C PRO A 237 2.81 -15.33 24.93
N THR A 238 1.81 -14.52 24.51
CA THR A 238 2.08 -13.24 23.85
C THR A 238 2.78 -12.28 24.80
N PHE A 239 2.31 -12.17 26.04
CA PHE A 239 2.91 -11.34 27.08
C PHE A 239 4.35 -11.78 27.40
N GLU A 240 4.57 -13.08 27.59
CA GLU A 240 5.90 -13.63 27.85
C GLU A 240 6.88 -13.40 26.70
N LEU A 241 6.43 -13.59 25.45
CA LEU A 241 7.26 -13.40 24.26
C LEU A 241 7.54 -11.91 24.00
N ALA A 242 6.57 -11.03 24.29
CA ALA A 242 6.74 -9.59 24.19
C ALA A 242 7.83 -9.08 25.13
N ASN A 243 7.87 -9.60 26.36
CA ASN A 243 8.89 -9.30 27.36
C ASN A 243 9.15 -7.80 27.50
N GLY A 244 8.11 -6.99 27.72
CA GLY A 244 8.16 -5.55 27.88
C GLY A 244 8.47 -4.76 26.59
N ARG A 245 8.50 -5.39 25.43
CA ARG A 245 8.68 -4.69 24.15
C ARG A 245 7.35 -4.14 23.64
N PRO A 246 7.35 -2.95 22.99
CA PRO A 246 6.16 -2.46 22.27
C PRO A 246 5.65 -3.51 21.29
N THR A 247 4.36 -3.85 21.41
CA THR A 247 3.75 -4.95 20.67
C THR A 247 2.47 -4.50 20.01
N VAL A 248 2.26 -4.88 18.75
CA VAL A 248 0.99 -4.70 18.03
C VAL A 248 0.34 -6.06 17.85
N MET A 249 -0.93 -6.17 18.25
CA MET A 249 -1.71 -7.39 18.10
C MET A 249 -2.83 -7.16 17.07
N PHE A 250 -2.88 -8.01 16.04
CA PHE A 250 -3.97 -8.03 15.09
C PHE A 250 -5.02 -9.03 15.54
N CYS A 251 -6.24 -8.55 15.76
CA CYS A 251 -7.37 -9.31 16.21
C CYS A 251 -8.39 -9.53 15.08
N VAL A 252 -9.20 -10.58 15.17
CA VAL A 252 -10.24 -10.90 14.18
C VAL A 252 -11.49 -10.04 14.31
N SER A 253 -11.66 -9.36 15.45
CA SER A 253 -12.76 -8.43 15.71
C SER A 253 -12.35 -7.32 16.68
N VAL A 254 -13.14 -6.24 16.71
CA VAL A 254 -12.98 -5.15 17.68
C VAL A 254 -13.19 -5.67 19.11
N GLU A 255 -14.20 -6.52 19.32
CA GLU A 255 -14.49 -7.13 20.62
C GLU A 255 -13.29 -7.94 21.14
N GLN A 256 -12.66 -8.74 20.28
CA GLN A 256 -11.44 -9.46 20.65
C GLN A 256 -10.32 -8.50 21.05
N ALA A 257 -10.13 -7.42 20.31
CA ALA A 257 -9.08 -6.44 20.59
C ALA A 257 -9.29 -5.76 21.95
N GLU A 258 -10.52 -5.34 22.26
CA GLU A 258 -10.88 -4.72 23.52
C GLU A 258 -10.67 -5.68 24.70
N ARG A 259 -11.16 -6.91 24.58
CA ARG A 259 -10.98 -7.93 25.62
C ARG A 259 -9.52 -8.34 25.84
N MET A 260 -8.74 -8.43 24.77
CA MET A 260 -7.29 -8.67 24.87
C MET A 260 -6.58 -7.53 25.58
N ALA A 261 -6.91 -6.27 25.27
CA ALA A 261 -6.37 -5.10 25.96
C ALA A 261 -6.70 -5.14 27.47
N GLU A 262 -7.95 -5.46 27.85
CA GLU A 262 -8.32 -5.64 29.25
C GLU A 262 -7.50 -6.74 29.95
N ILE A 263 -7.24 -7.87 29.28
CA ILE A 263 -6.46 -8.97 29.84
C ILE A 263 -5.00 -8.51 30.06
N PHE A 264 -4.38 -7.87 29.06
CA PHE A 264 -3.01 -7.36 29.19
C PHE A 264 -2.89 -6.31 30.30
N ASN A 265 -3.84 -5.38 30.43
CA ASN A 265 -3.86 -4.37 31.49
C ASN A 265 -4.01 -4.98 32.89
N ARG A 266 -4.67 -6.14 33.02
CA ARG A 266 -4.70 -6.90 34.30
C ARG A 266 -3.39 -7.64 34.58
N MET A 267 -2.67 -8.07 33.54
CA MET A 267 -1.36 -8.72 33.69
C MET A 267 -0.27 -7.72 34.06
N ASP A 268 -0.30 -6.52 33.44
CA ASP A 268 0.61 -5.42 33.70
C ASP A 268 -0.11 -4.08 33.48
N PRO A 269 -0.44 -3.34 34.55
CA PRO A 269 -1.11 -2.03 34.43
C PRO A 269 -0.34 -0.97 33.64
N ASP A 270 0.95 -1.15 33.44
CA ASP A 270 1.82 -0.25 32.68
C ASP A 270 1.87 -0.65 31.17
N CYS A 271 1.08 -1.64 30.76
CA CYS A 271 1.06 -2.18 29.39
C CYS A 271 0.25 -1.30 28.40
N ALA A 272 -0.45 -0.25 28.85
CA ALA A 272 -1.34 0.59 28.06
C ALA A 272 -0.63 1.67 27.25
#